data_1c0121fb37c0dacf3c992cca77f86e7b
#
_entry.id   1c0121fb37c0dacf3c992cca77f86e7b
#
_cell.length_a   1.000
_cell.length_b   1.000
_cell.length_c   1.000
_cell.angle_alpha   90.00
_cell.angle_beta   90.00
_cell.angle_gamma   90.00
#
_symmetry.space_group_name_H-M   'P 1'
#
loop_
_entity.id
_entity.type
_entity.pdbx_description
1 polymer ?
#
loop_
_entity_poly.entity_id
_entity_poly.type
_entity_poly.pdbx_seq_one_letter_code
_entity_poly.pdbx_strand_id
1 'polypeptide(L)'
;MAGLRERKKEQTRQRIAAVALRLFTERGFDAVTVNEIAEAAEVAKATLFAYFPTKESLVLHGVGGDNLAAIAARRPPGQTFLESLRAHYRALAAVQLPAAELGALITRVRVIWDSPALQGAANALLYRQRQELARVLAGEHGETAAGLMAAQVAASLLTLQESYFQRLLDGASPRDANHALAQDVELAFDLLERGLSHLEGV
;
A
#
# COMPACT_ATOMS: atom_id res chain seq x y z
N MET A 1 -11.63 27.01 12.55
CA MET A 1 -10.44 27.50 11.78
C MET A 1 -9.39 26.41 11.49
N ALA A 2 -9.30 25.35 12.29
CA ALA A 2 -8.40 24.20 12.03
C ALA A 2 -8.67 23.52 10.66
N GLY A 3 -9.92 23.32 10.25
CA GLY A 3 -10.25 22.62 9.00
C GLY A 3 -9.81 23.30 7.69
N LEU A 4 -9.69 24.62 7.63
CA LEU A 4 -9.24 25.31 6.42
C LEU A 4 -7.72 25.17 6.23
N ARG A 5 -6.96 25.21 7.30
CA ARG A 5 -5.50 25.05 7.29
C ARG A 5 -5.13 23.61 6.89
N GLU A 6 -5.82 22.61 7.43
CA GLU A 6 -5.61 21.21 7.08
C GLU A 6 -6.01 20.92 5.61
N ARG A 7 -7.12 21.48 5.13
CA ARG A 7 -7.51 21.38 3.71
C ARG A 7 -6.45 21.97 2.77
N LYS A 8 -5.94 23.16 3.08
CA LYS A 8 -4.88 23.78 2.28
C LYS A 8 -3.59 22.97 2.31
N LYS A 9 -3.25 22.39 3.45
CA LYS A 9 -2.09 21.50 3.60
C LYS A 9 -2.23 20.26 2.73
N GLU A 10 -3.40 19.61 2.78
CA GLU A 10 -3.66 18.42 1.96
C GLU A 10 -3.70 18.76 0.45
N GLN A 11 -4.30 19.86 0.04
CA GLN A 11 -4.26 20.32 -1.36
C GLN A 11 -2.83 20.55 -1.85
N THR A 12 -1.97 21.17 -1.03
CA THR A 12 -0.56 21.38 -1.38
C THR A 12 0.17 20.04 -1.50
N ARG A 13 -0.06 19.11 -0.59
CA ARG A 13 0.49 17.76 -0.64
C ARG A 13 0.11 17.04 -1.94
N GLN A 14 -1.18 17.02 -2.26
CA GLN A 14 -1.69 16.38 -3.48
C GLN A 14 -1.12 17.01 -4.75
N ARG A 15 -1.01 18.33 -4.81
CA ARG A 15 -0.40 19.04 -5.93
C ARG A 15 1.07 18.63 -6.14
N ILE A 16 1.87 18.64 -5.08
CA ILE A 16 3.28 18.23 -5.14
C ILE A 16 3.39 16.77 -5.62
N ALA A 17 2.60 15.86 -5.07
CA ALA A 17 2.60 14.45 -5.45
C ALA A 17 2.18 14.25 -6.92
N ALA A 18 1.17 14.95 -7.40
CA ALA A 18 0.71 14.88 -8.78
C ALA A 18 1.77 15.38 -9.78
N VAL A 19 2.42 16.52 -9.47
CA VAL A 19 3.53 17.05 -10.29
C VAL A 19 4.69 16.06 -10.32
N ALA A 20 5.08 15.52 -9.19
CA ALA A 20 6.16 14.54 -9.10
C ALA A 20 5.84 13.28 -9.93
N LEU A 21 4.63 12.73 -9.77
CA LEU A 21 4.21 11.53 -10.51
C LEU A 21 4.24 11.78 -12.04
N ARG A 22 3.75 12.92 -12.49
CA ARG A 22 3.82 13.29 -13.92
C ARG A 22 5.26 13.33 -14.44
N LEU A 23 6.16 14.02 -13.75
CA LEU A 23 7.58 14.11 -14.14
C LEU A 23 8.24 12.73 -14.13
N PHE A 24 7.97 11.89 -13.14
CA PHE A 24 8.50 10.53 -13.07
C PHE A 24 7.98 9.64 -14.20
N THR A 25 6.72 9.82 -14.60
CA THR A 25 6.13 9.09 -15.74
C THR A 25 6.77 9.51 -17.08
N GLU A 26 7.03 10.80 -17.24
CA GLU A 26 7.60 11.35 -18.48
C GLU A 26 9.10 11.03 -18.67
N ARG A 27 9.87 10.99 -17.57
CA ARG A 27 11.33 10.97 -17.60
C ARG A 27 12.00 9.85 -16.82
N GLY A 28 11.23 9.06 -16.07
CA GLY A 28 11.71 8.07 -15.13
C GLY A 28 12.09 8.67 -13.76
N PHE A 29 12.04 7.82 -12.73
CA PHE A 29 12.28 8.27 -11.35
C PHE A 29 13.69 8.85 -11.18
N ASP A 30 14.73 8.17 -11.68
CA ASP A 30 16.12 8.55 -11.40
C ASP A 30 16.53 9.86 -12.07
N ALA A 31 16.00 10.16 -13.26
CA ALA A 31 16.35 11.34 -14.05
C ALA A 31 15.76 12.66 -13.53
N VAL A 32 14.72 12.59 -12.67
CA VAL A 32 14.04 13.79 -12.14
C VAL A 32 14.64 14.18 -10.79
N THR A 33 14.96 15.45 -10.61
CA THR A 33 15.50 15.98 -9.35
C THR A 33 14.40 16.59 -8.47
N VAL A 34 14.64 16.64 -7.16
CA VAL A 34 13.73 17.31 -6.21
C VAL A 34 13.60 18.80 -6.48
N ASN A 35 14.65 19.44 -7.02
CA ASN A 35 14.61 20.86 -7.40
C ASN A 35 13.62 21.12 -8.55
N GLU A 36 13.66 20.30 -9.60
CA GLU A 36 12.72 20.39 -10.74
C GLU A 36 11.27 20.16 -10.27
N ILE A 37 11.05 19.22 -9.35
CA ILE A 37 9.72 18.99 -8.78
C ILE A 37 9.24 20.20 -7.99
N ALA A 38 10.08 20.77 -7.14
CA ALA A 38 9.75 21.94 -6.34
C ALA A 38 9.39 23.16 -7.22
N GLU A 39 10.20 23.41 -8.26
CA GLU A 39 9.95 24.44 -9.26
C GLU A 39 8.63 24.21 -10.01
N ALA A 40 8.42 23.03 -10.55
CA ALA A 40 7.20 22.68 -11.29
C ALA A 40 5.94 22.66 -10.41
N ALA A 41 6.07 22.40 -9.10
CA ALA A 41 4.98 22.49 -8.12
C ALA A 41 4.83 23.88 -7.50
N GLU A 42 5.63 24.86 -7.93
CA GLU A 42 5.62 26.25 -7.40
C GLU A 42 5.75 26.31 -5.87
N VAL A 43 6.68 25.54 -5.31
CA VAL A 43 6.97 25.54 -3.87
C VAL A 43 8.46 25.66 -3.60
N ALA A 44 8.83 26.23 -2.46
CA ALA A 44 10.23 26.19 -2.02
C ALA A 44 10.66 24.73 -1.73
N LYS A 45 11.91 24.37 -2.01
CA LYS A 45 12.48 23.05 -1.72
C LYS A 45 12.29 22.64 -0.25
N ALA A 46 12.45 23.58 0.69
CA ALA A 46 12.21 23.33 2.11
C ALA A 46 10.74 22.97 2.40
N THR A 47 9.79 23.59 1.68
CA THR A 47 8.37 23.27 1.75
C THR A 47 8.12 21.87 1.23
N LEU A 48 8.71 21.47 0.10
CA LEU A 48 8.58 20.12 -0.43
C LEU A 48 9.05 19.08 0.61
N PHE A 49 10.23 19.27 1.21
CA PHE A 49 10.75 18.34 2.22
C PHE A 49 9.93 18.32 3.52
N ALA A 50 9.22 19.40 3.86
CA ALA A 50 8.28 19.40 4.98
C ALA A 50 7.06 18.48 4.74
N TYR A 51 6.67 18.26 3.47
CA TYR A 51 5.60 17.35 3.09
C TYR A 51 6.09 15.94 2.77
N PHE A 52 7.26 15.82 2.16
CA PHE A 52 7.83 14.58 1.65
C PHE A 52 9.32 14.53 2.00
N PRO A 53 9.69 13.84 3.09
CA PRO A 53 11.06 13.83 3.61
C PRO A 53 12.09 13.26 2.64
N THR A 54 11.68 12.39 1.71
CA THR A 54 12.55 11.77 0.71
C THR A 54 11.92 11.86 -0.68
N LYS A 55 12.70 11.67 -1.74
CA LYS A 55 12.20 11.62 -3.12
C LYS A 55 11.25 10.45 -3.33
N GLU A 56 11.55 9.29 -2.73
CA GLU A 56 10.71 8.09 -2.77
C GLU A 56 9.34 8.33 -2.12
N SER A 57 9.28 9.13 -1.05
CA SER A 57 8.02 9.43 -0.36
C SER A 57 7.02 10.21 -1.23
N LEU A 58 7.47 10.88 -2.30
CA LEU A 58 6.61 11.52 -3.29
C LEU A 58 5.74 10.51 -4.06
N VAL A 59 6.27 9.31 -4.29
CA VAL A 59 5.57 8.22 -4.98
C VAL A 59 4.90 7.28 -3.99
N LEU A 60 5.60 6.92 -2.92
CA LEU A 60 5.15 5.92 -1.94
C LEU A 60 4.14 6.46 -0.92
N HIS A 61 3.82 7.76 -0.94
CA HIS A 61 2.80 8.32 -0.06
C HIS A 61 1.44 7.67 -0.32
N GLY A 62 0.87 7.06 0.72
CA GLY A 62 -0.39 6.32 0.62
C GLY A 62 -0.27 4.92 0.00
N VAL A 63 0.92 4.48 -0.41
CA VAL A 63 1.18 3.09 -0.78
C VAL A 63 1.34 2.26 0.49
N GLY A 64 0.65 1.15 0.57
CA GLY A 64 0.62 0.33 1.78
C GLY A 64 -0.03 1.05 2.97
N GLY A 65 -1.03 1.91 2.69
CA GLY A 65 -1.69 2.77 3.69
C GLY A 65 -2.47 2.04 4.78
N ASP A 66 -2.63 0.73 4.65
CA ASP A 66 -3.29 -0.09 5.65
C ASP A 66 -2.31 -0.36 6.80
N ASN A 67 -2.55 0.30 7.91
CA ASN A 67 -1.80 0.01 9.14
C ASN A 67 -2.28 -1.32 9.73
N LEU A 68 -1.66 -2.42 9.30
CA LEU A 68 -1.98 -3.79 9.73
C LEU A 68 -1.97 -3.92 11.25
N ALA A 69 -1.02 -3.30 11.91
CA ALA A 69 -0.90 -3.26 13.36
C ALA A 69 -2.12 -2.56 14.00
N ALA A 70 -2.57 -1.45 13.42
CA ALA A 70 -3.75 -0.74 13.92
C ALA A 70 -5.05 -1.53 13.70
N ILE A 71 -5.20 -2.23 12.56
CA ILE A 71 -6.36 -3.10 12.29
C ILE A 71 -6.37 -4.23 13.33
N ALA A 72 -5.24 -4.91 13.52
CA ALA A 72 -5.11 -5.98 14.49
C ALA A 72 -5.39 -5.52 15.95
N ALA A 73 -4.85 -4.34 16.32
CA ALA A 73 -5.02 -3.80 17.68
C ALA A 73 -6.46 -3.31 17.98
N ARG A 74 -7.19 -2.84 16.96
CA ARG A 74 -8.55 -2.30 17.10
C ARG A 74 -9.65 -3.32 16.84
N ARG A 75 -9.29 -4.60 16.68
CA ARG A 75 -10.28 -5.65 16.42
C ARG A 75 -11.36 -5.70 17.52
N PRO A 76 -12.60 -5.96 17.15
CA PRO A 76 -13.68 -6.15 18.11
C PRO A 76 -13.38 -7.29 19.10
N PRO A 77 -13.88 -7.20 20.34
CA PRO A 77 -13.76 -8.30 21.30
C PRO A 77 -14.30 -9.62 20.73
N GLY A 78 -13.54 -10.70 20.90
CA GLY A 78 -13.91 -12.03 20.39
C GLY A 78 -13.53 -12.32 18.94
N GLN A 79 -13.02 -11.34 18.19
CA GLN A 79 -12.47 -11.57 16.86
C GLN A 79 -10.97 -11.82 16.92
N THR A 80 -10.49 -12.72 16.05
CA THR A 80 -9.07 -12.90 15.79
C THR A 80 -8.53 -11.74 14.94
N PHE A 81 -7.21 -11.54 14.95
CA PHE A 81 -6.59 -10.53 14.11
C PHE A 81 -6.73 -10.87 12.60
N LEU A 82 -6.73 -12.16 12.24
CA LEU A 82 -6.94 -12.62 10.87
C LEU A 82 -8.36 -12.31 10.39
N GLU A 83 -9.39 -12.54 11.19
CA GLU A 83 -10.77 -12.17 10.85
C GLU A 83 -10.92 -10.67 10.62
N SER A 84 -10.27 -9.84 11.41
CA SER A 84 -10.31 -8.38 11.24
C SER A 84 -9.59 -7.93 9.97
N LEU A 85 -8.43 -8.50 9.67
CA LEU A 85 -7.72 -8.23 8.42
C LEU A 85 -8.51 -8.73 7.21
N ARG A 86 -9.07 -9.93 7.26
CA ARG A 86 -9.93 -10.50 6.19
C ARG A 86 -11.12 -9.59 5.89
N ALA A 87 -11.82 -9.12 6.93
CA ALA A 87 -12.93 -8.20 6.79
C ALA A 87 -12.51 -6.87 6.13
N HIS A 88 -11.35 -6.33 6.52
CA HIS A 88 -10.80 -5.11 5.95
C HIS A 88 -10.48 -5.28 4.44
N TYR A 89 -9.78 -6.34 4.05
CA TYR A 89 -9.40 -6.58 2.65
C TYR A 89 -10.58 -6.97 1.77
N ARG A 90 -11.61 -7.64 2.32
CA ARG A 90 -12.91 -7.82 1.64
C ARG A 90 -13.58 -6.49 1.31
N ALA A 91 -13.62 -5.59 2.29
CA ALA A 91 -14.18 -4.26 2.08
C ALA A 91 -13.38 -3.48 1.04
N LEU A 92 -12.05 -3.56 1.07
CA LEU A 92 -11.17 -2.92 0.09
C LEU A 92 -11.41 -3.46 -1.33
N ALA A 93 -11.54 -4.77 -1.51
CA ALA A 93 -11.83 -5.40 -2.79
C ALA A 93 -13.19 -5.01 -3.38
N ALA A 94 -14.13 -4.57 -2.53
CA ALA A 94 -15.45 -4.08 -2.96
C ALA A 94 -15.44 -2.60 -3.40
N VAL A 95 -14.36 -1.85 -3.12
CA VAL A 95 -14.27 -0.42 -3.48
C VAL A 95 -14.09 -0.27 -4.98
N GLN A 96 -14.95 0.53 -5.59
CA GLN A 96 -14.79 0.93 -6.98
C GLN A 96 -14.23 2.36 -7.02
N LEU A 97 -12.99 2.48 -7.47
CA LEU A 97 -12.35 3.78 -7.64
C LEU A 97 -12.89 4.47 -8.90
N PRO A 98 -13.10 5.80 -8.88
CA PRO A 98 -13.32 6.59 -10.08
C PRO A 98 -12.18 6.36 -11.10
N ALA A 99 -12.51 6.38 -12.39
CA ALA A 99 -11.55 6.07 -13.45
C ALA A 99 -10.27 6.92 -13.39
N ALA A 100 -10.39 8.20 -13.02
CA ALA A 100 -9.24 9.10 -12.87
C ALA A 100 -8.31 8.68 -11.70
N GLU A 101 -8.88 8.27 -10.57
CA GLU A 101 -8.11 7.82 -9.40
C GLU A 101 -7.44 6.48 -9.67
N LEU A 102 -8.15 5.56 -10.33
CA LEU A 102 -7.60 4.28 -10.75
C LEU A 102 -6.46 4.47 -11.75
N GLY A 103 -6.61 5.37 -12.74
CA GLY A 103 -5.57 5.70 -13.71
C GLY A 103 -4.30 6.25 -13.04
N ALA A 104 -4.46 7.14 -12.05
CA ALA A 104 -3.35 7.67 -11.26
C ALA A 104 -2.67 6.58 -10.41
N LEU A 105 -3.44 5.64 -9.85
CA LEU A 105 -2.93 4.51 -9.09
C LEU A 105 -2.12 3.55 -9.98
N ILE A 106 -2.65 3.16 -11.15
CA ILE A 106 -1.94 2.32 -12.12
C ILE A 106 -0.63 2.99 -12.58
N THR A 107 -0.67 4.28 -12.88
CA THR A 107 0.51 5.06 -13.26
C THR A 107 1.57 5.03 -12.16
N ARG A 108 1.17 5.22 -10.91
CA ARG A 108 2.06 5.16 -9.75
C ARG A 108 2.71 3.79 -9.58
N VAL A 109 1.93 2.71 -9.69
CA VAL A 109 2.45 1.33 -9.61
C VAL A 109 3.46 1.06 -10.70
N ARG A 110 3.19 1.49 -11.94
CA ARG A 110 4.14 1.37 -13.06
C ARG A 110 5.46 2.09 -12.75
N VAL A 111 5.41 3.33 -12.27
CA VAL A 111 6.60 4.10 -11.87
C VAL A 111 7.39 3.38 -10.76
N ILE A 112 6.71 2.73 -9.80
CA ILE A 112 7.38 1.94 -8.76
C ILE A 112 8.06 0.71 -9.37
N TRP A 113 7.40 -0.01 -10.25
CA TRP A 113 7.94 -1.24 -10.85
C TRP A 113 9.10 -0.97 -11.83
N ASP A 114 9.09 0.18 -12.48
CA ASP A 114 10.16 0.59 -13.40
C ASP A 114 11.43 1.11 -12.69
N SER A 115 11.40 1.30 -11.34
CA SER A 115 12.51 1.86 -10.58
C SER A 115 12.98 0.92 -9.47
N PRO A 116 14.19 0.32 -9.56
CA PRO A 116 14.78 -0.49 -8.48
C PRO A 116 14.88 0.27 -7.15
N ALA A 117 15.13 1.58 -7.17
CA ALA A 117 15.19 2.41 -5.98
C ALA A 117 13.82 2.49 -5.28
N LEU A 118 12.73 2.67 -6.05
CA LEU A 118 11.37 2.69 -5.50
C LEU A 118 10.93 1.31 -5.02
N GLN A 119 11.28 0.24 -5.73
CA GLN A 119 11.03 -1.13 -5.27
C GLN A 119 11.71 -1.40 -3.92
N GLY A 120 13.00 -1.01 -3.79
CA GLY A 120 13.72 -1.12 -2.53
C GLY A 120 13.06 -0.34 -1.38
N ALA A 121 12.62 0.89 -1.64
CA ALA A 121 11.94 1.72 -0.67
C ALA A 121 10.54 1.18 -0.29
N ALA A 122 9.79 0.63 -1.25
CA ALA A 122 8.51 -0.04 -1.00
C ALA A 122 8.71 -1.30 -0.12
N ASN A 123 9.70 -2.13 -0.43
CA ASN A 123 10.04 -3.30 0.37
C ASN A 123 10.44 -2.94 1.82
N ALA A 124 11.20 -1.84 1.99
CA ALA A 124 11.53 -1.34 3.33
C ALA A 124 10.29 -0.87 4.11
N LEU A 125 9.28 -0.30 3.43
CA LEU A 125 8.01 0.07 4.03
C LEU A 125 7.23 -1.17 4.49
N LEU A 126 7.10 -2.18 3.63
CA LEU A 126 6.44 -3.45 3.95
C LEU A 126 7.13 -4.17 5.12
N TYR A 127 8.46 -4.16 5.15
CA TYR A 127 9.22 -4.72 6.26
C TYR A 127 8.89 -4.03 7.58
N ARG A 128 8.80 -2.70 7.61
CA ARG A 128 8.39 -1.95 8.82
C ARG A 128 6.98 -2.31 9.26
N GLN A 129 6.02 -2.39 8.35
CA GLN A 129 4.63 -2.79 8.66
C GLN A 129 4.57 -4.20 9.27
N ARG A 130 5.35 -5.15 8.72
CA ARG A 130 5.49 -6.48 9.28
C ARG A 130 6.00 -6.44 10.72
N GLN A 131 7.03 -5.64 11.00
CA GLN A 131 7.59 -5.49 12.34
C GLN A 131 6.59 -4.87 13.33
N GLU A 132 5.81 -3.90 12.88
CA GLU A 132 4.77 -3.28 13.70
C GLU A 132 3.66 -4.29 14.02
N LEU A 133 3.21 -5.08 13.06
CA LEU A 133 2.24 -6.15 13.28
C LEU A 133 2.79 -7.19 14.26
N ALA A 134 4.03 -7.64 14.08
CA ALA A 134 4.65 -8.62 14.98
C ALA A 134 4.69 -8.12 16.43
N ARG A 135 5.01 -6.83 16.67
CA ARG A 135 4.99 -6.27 18.03
C ARG A 135 3.60 -6.30 18.66
N VAL A 136 2.54 -6.01 17.89
CA VAL A 136 1.16 -6.07 18.40
C VAL A 136 0.77 -7.50 18.77
N LEU A 137 1.19 -8.49 17.98
CA LEU A 137 0.85 -9.89 18.19
C LEU A 137 1.69 -10.57 19.30
N ALA A 138 2.88 -10.03 19.60
CA ALA A 138 3.82 -10.65 20.54
C ALA A 138 3.27 -10.83 21.94
N GLY A 139 2.40 -9.91 22.41
CA GLY A 139 1.77 -10.01 23.72
C GLY A 139 0.85 -11.21 23.90
N GLU A 140 0.27 -11.73 22.82
CA GLU A 140 -0.67 -12.87 22.85
C GLU A 140 0.00 -14.18 22.42
N HIS A 141 0.97 -14.14 21.53
CA HIS A 141 1.51 -15.33 20.85
C HIS A 141 3.01 -15.58 21.13
N GLY A 142 3.69 -14.64 21.80
CA GLY A 142 5.15 -14.66 21.96
C GLY A 142 5.89 -14.19 20.70
N GLU A 143 7.15 -13.78 20.88
CA GLU A 143 7.91 -13.06 19.82
C GLU A 143 8.10 -13.86 18.54
N THR A 144 8.50 -15.14 18.65
CA THR A 144 8.79 -15.97 17.48
C THR A 144 7.52 -16.26 16.67
N ALA A 145 6.44 -16.68 17.33
CA ALA A 145 5.17 -16.96 16.66
C ALA A 145 4.60 -15.69 16.02
N ALA A 146 4.58 -14.56 16.74
CA ALA A 146 4.15 -13.27 16.21
C ALA A 146 4.96 -12.83 14.98
N GLY A 147 6.27 -13.03 14.99
CA GLY A 147 7.15 -12.74 13.87
C GLY A 147 6.82 -13.58 12.62
N LEU A 148 6.56 -14.89 12.81
CA LEU A 148 6.17 -15.81 11.73
C LEU A 148 4.78 -15.46 11.19
N MET A 149 3.79 -15.21 12.04
CA MET A 149 2.44 -14.83 11.66
C MET A 149 2.44 -13.51 10.85
N ALA A 150 3.15 -12.50 11.34
CA ALA A 150 3.28 -11.22 10.64
C ALA A 150 3.99 -11.36 9.28
N ALA A 151 4.98 -12.24 9.17
CA ALA A 151 5.67 -12.50 7.91
C ALA A 151 4.74 -13.16 6.88
N GLN A 152 3.97 -14.18 7.29
CA GLN A 152 3.01 -14.86 6.41
C GLN A 152 1.91 -13.90 5.93
N VAL A 153 1.34 -13.11 6.82
CA VAL A 153 0.34 -12.08 6.47
C VAL A 153 0.93 -11.08 5.48
N ALA A 154 2.11 -10.51 5.76
CA ALA A 154 2.73 -9.52 4.90
C ALA A 154 3.03 -10.07 3.50
N ALA A 155 3.53 -11.31 3.40
CA ALA A 155 3.78 -11.98 2.12
C ALA A 155 2.49 -12.23 1.32
N SER A 156 1.44 -12.71 1.99
CA SER A 156 0.13 -12.94 1.35
C SER A 156 -0.45 -11.63 0.79
N LEU A 157 -0.42 -10.56 1.58
CA LEU A 157 -0.95 -9.25 1.16
C LEU A 157 -0.15 -8.63 0.01
N LEU A 158 1.18 -8.79 0.02
CA LEU A 158 2.02 -8.37 -1.11
C LEU A 158 1.64 -9.11 -2.39
N THR A 159 1.47 -10.44 -2.33
CA THR A 159 1.05 -11.24 -3.48
C THR A 159 -0.32 -10.84 -4.01
N LEU A 160 -1.29 -10.55 -3.12
CA LEU A 160 -2.60 -10.05 -3.52
C LEU A 160 -2.50 -8.71 -4.27
N GLN A 161 -1.69 -7.81 -3.75
CA GLN A 161 -1.45 -6.50 -4.36
C GLN A 161 -0.78 -6.63 -5.74
N GLU A 162 0.29 -7.43 -5.85
CA GLU A 162 1.00 -7.67 -7.10
C GLU A 162 0.07 -8.28 -8.15
N SER A 163 -0.69 -9.32 -7.80
CA SER A 163 -1.65 -9.98 -8.68
C SER A 163 -2.75 -9.03 -9.17
N TYR A 164 -3.28 -8.18 -8.28
CA TYR A 164 -4.28 -7.19 -8.64
C TYR A 164 -3.77 -6.19 -9.67
N PHE A 165 -2.61 -5.58 -9.41
CA PHE A 165 -2.03 -4.60 -10.33
C PHE A 165 -1.56 -5.23 -11.63
N GLN A 166 -1.02 -6.44 -11.60
CA GLN A 166 -0.64 -7.15 -12.81
C GLN A 166 -1.85 -7.34 -13.73
N ARG A 167 -3.00 -7.79 -13.21
CA ARG A 167 -4.24 -7.92 -14.00
C ARG A 167 -4.65 -6.59 -14.65
N LEU A 168 -4.59 -5.48 -13.91
CA LEU A 168 -4.92 -4.16 -14.45
C LEU A 168 -3.96 -3.72 -15.55
N LEU A 169 -2.67 -4.01 -15.40
CA LEU A 169 -1.64 -3.71 -16.40
C LEU A 169 -1.78 -4.57 -17.65
N ASP A 170 -2.24 -5.82 -17.49
CA ASP A 170 -2.54 -6.75 -18.59
C ASP A 170 -3.87 -6.43 -19.30
N GLY A 171 -4.57 -5.37 -18.87
CA GLY A 171 -5.79 -4.87 -19.53
C GLY A 171 -7.10 -5.45 -19.00
N ALA A 172 -7.10 -6.12 -17.85
CA ALA A 172 -8.34 -6.53 -17.20
C ALA A 172 -9.20 -5.31 -16.85
N SER A 173 -10.52 -5.46 -16.94
CA SER A 173 -11.40 -4.39 -16.47
C SER A 173 -11.28 -4.21 -14.94
N PRO A 174 -11.48 -2.98 -14.41
CA PRO A 174 -11.46 -2.76 -12.96
C PRO A 174 -12.43 -3.66 -12.20
N ARG A 175 -13.59 -3.95 -12.81
CA ARG A 175 -14.60 -4.83 -12.24
C ARG A 175 -14.09 -6.28 -12.13
N ASP A 176 -13.46 -6.78 -13.20
CA ASP A 176 -12.93 -8.16 -13.21
C ASP A 176 -11.74 -8.29 -12.27
N ALA A 177 -10.85 -7.28 -12.24
CA ALA A 177 -9.73 -7.24 -11.30
C ALA A 177 -10.20 -7.22 -9.83
N ASN A 178 -11.23 -6.43 -9.50
CA ASN A 178 -11.83 -6.40 -8.16
C ASN A 178 -12.52 -7.72 -7.80
N HIS A 179 -13.22 -8.34 -8.75
CA HIS A 179 -13.85 -9.65 -8.54
C HIS A 179 -12.80 -10.73 -8.24
N ALA A 180 -11.73 -10.76 -9.04
CA ALA A 180 -10.61 -11.68 -8.80
C ALA A 180 -9.91 -11.39 -7.46
N LEU A 181 -9.67 -10.12 -7.12
CA LEU A 181 -9.10 -9.75 -5.82
C LEU A 181 -9.96 -10.25 -4.65
N ALA A 182 -11.29 -10.15 -4.75
CA ALA A 182 -12.17 -10.67 -3.71
C ALA A 182 -12.02 -12.19 -3.52
N GLN A 183 -11.88 -12.96 -4.60
CA GLN A 183 -11.62 -14.40 -4.53
C GLN A 183 -10.23 -14.70 -3.96
N ASP A 184 -9.21 -13.98 -4.41
CA ASP A 184 -7.84 -14.15 -3.92
C ASP A 184 -7.71 -13.80 -2.42
N VAL A 185 -8.46 -12.80 -1.93
CA VAL A 185 -8.52 -12.49 -0.50
C VAL A 185 -9.04 -13.67 0.29
N GLU A 186 -10.14 -14.32 -0.15
CA GLU A 186 -10.67 -15.50 0.53
C GLU A 186 -9.64 -16.63 0.56
N LEU A 187 -9.03 -16.92 -0.59
CA LEU A 187 -8.01 -17.96 -0.68
C LEU A 187 -6.82 -17.67 0.23
N ALA A 188 -6.30 -16.44 0.22
CA ALA A 188 -5.15 -16.06 1.04
C ALA A 188 -5.43 -16.21 2.54
N PHE A 189 -6.60 -15.77 3.01
CA PHE A 189 -6.96 -15.89 4.41
C PHE A 189 -7.33 -17.32 4.81
N ASP A 190 -7.91 -18.13 3.92
CA ASP A 190 -8.10 -19.57 4.16
C ASP A 190 -6.76 -20.29 4.33
N LEU A 191 -5.75 -19.95 3.49
CA LEU A 191 -4.40 -20.49 3.63
C LEU A 191 -3.72 -20.06 4.93
N LEU A 192 -3.91 -18.82 5.36
CA LEU A 192 -3.38 -18.31 6.63
C LEU A 192 -4.03 -18.98 7.85
N GLU A 193 -5.34 -19.24 7.81
CA GLU A 193 -6.09 -19.83 8.94
C GLU A 193 -5.87 -21.34 9.05
N ARG A 194 -5.81 -22.06 7.93
CA ARG A 194 -5.78 -23.54 7.89
C ARG A 194 -4.41 -24.10 7.61
N GLY A 195 -3.45 -23.26 7.22
CA GLY A 195 -2.15 -23.70 6.71
C GLY A 195 -2.28 -24.36 5.34
N LEU A 196 -1.21 -25.05 4.91
CA LEU A 196 -1.13 -25.70 3.60
C LEU A 196 -1.70 -27.13 3.59
N SER A 197 -2.04 -27.69 4.74
CA SER A 197 -2.44 -29.09 4.88
C SER A 197 -3.66 -29.50 4.05
N HIS A 198 -4.53 -28.56 3.66
CA HIS A 198 -5.66 -28.84 2.80
C HIS A 198 -5.32 -28.88 1.30
N LEU A 199 -4.13 -28.45 0.90
CA LEU A 199 -3.64 -28.54 -0.49
C LEU A 199 -2.86 -29.82 -0.76
N GLU A 200 -2.39 -30.50 0.29
CA GLU A 200 -1.62 -31.76 0.17
C GLU A 200 -2.53 -32.99 0.02
N GLY A 201 -3.84 -32.84 0.10
CA GLY A 201 -4.84 -33.90 0.02
C GLY A 201 -5.52 -34.04 -1.35
N VAL A 202 -4.96 -33.46 -2.43
CA VAL A 202 -5.47 -33.59 -3.81
C VAL A 202 -4.60 -34.55 -4.60
#